data_99eaa71f545961f2a2b3b0a51dff5405
#
_entry.id   99eaa71f545961f2a2b3b0a51dff5405
#
_cell.length_a   1.000
_cell.length_b   1.000
_cell.length_c   1.000
_cell.angle_alpha   90.00
_cell.angle_beta   90.00
_cell.angle_gamma   90.00
#
_symmetry.space_group_name_H-M   'P 1'
#
loop_
_entity.id
_entity.type
_entity.pdbx_description
1 polymer ?
#
loop_
_entity_poly.entity_id
_entity_poly.type
_entity_poly.pdbx_seq_one_letter_code
_entity_poly.pdbx_strand_id
1 'polypeptide(L)'
;EPFKMPTSKNFVGLENFKEAITKYEFIKAVGWTVFITVGGVVLILVCCSMCAWFITRVQTKITKAIYLLCVFSMVIPFQMVMFTLSGTADSLGLNTPWGLLIIYLGFGAGLAVFMFCGFVKSIPIEVEEAAMIDGCSPIRTFFSVVVPMMKPTLISVGILEAMWIWNDFLLPYLTLDIKKYKTISIIIQYMKGSYGRVDIGGIMACLIMAVIPVIVFYLCCQKYIIKGVAAGAVKG
;
A
#
# COMPACT_ATOMS: atom_id res chain seq x y z
N GLU A 1 -13.50 -11.20 32.19
CA GLU A 1 -12.39 -12.16 32.18
C GLU A 1 -12.12 -12.61 30.75
N PRO A 2 -10.90 -12.48 30.24
CA PRO A 2 -10.61 -12.56 28.82
C PRO A 2 -10.74 -13.96 28.19
N PHE A 3 -10.87 -15.02 28.96
CA PHE A 3 -10.86 -16.39 28.45
C PHE A 3 -12.04 -17.26 28.89
N LYS A 4 -13.16 -16.65 29.30
CA LYS A 4 -14.38 -17.43 29.55
C LYS A 4 -15.07 -17.81 28.24
N MET A 5 -15.43 -19.08 28.11
CA MET A 5 -16.26 -19.55 27.00
C MET A 5 -17.56 -18.73 26.91
N PRO A 6 -18.01 -18.32 25.72
CA PRO A 6 -19.25 -17.59 25.54
C PRO A 6 -20.43 -18.46 26.06
N THR A 7 -21.21 -17.87 26.96
CA THR A 7 -22.45 -18.45 27.46
C THR A 7 -23.59 -17.49 27.21
N SER A 8 -24.83 -17.97 27.21
CA SER A 8 -26.01 -17.11 27.06
C SER A 8 -26.06 -15.97 28.08
N LYS A 9 -25.43 -16.12 29.25
CA LYS A 9 -25.34 -15.11 30.31
C LYS A 9 -24.31 -14.02 30.01
N ASN A 10 -23.32 -14.30 29.14
CA ASN A 10 -22.22 -13.38 28.77
C ASN A 10 -22.41 -12.79 27.38
N PHE A 11 -23.54 -13.04 26.73
CA PHE A 11 -23.84 -12.54 25.41
C PHE A 11 -24.24 -11.06 25.50
N VAL A 12 -23.42 -10.18 24.93
CA VAL A 12 -23.60 -8.71 24.95
C VAL A 12 -24.13 -8.14 23.63
N GLY A 13 -24.55 -9.01 22.71
CA GLY A 13 -25.09 -8.59 21.41
C GLY A 13 -24.08 -7.77 20.59
N LEU A 14 -24.48 -6.60 20.16
CA LEU A 14 -23.67 -5.69 19.33
C LEU A 14 -22.91 -4.61 20.15
N GLU A 15 -22.86 -4.73 21.47
CA GLU A 15 -22.28 -3.69 22.32
C GLU A 15 -20.78 -3.48 22.05
N ASN A 16 -20.02 -4.56 21.83
CA ASN A 16 -18.62 -4.48 21.43
C ASN A 16 -18.40 -3.70 20.12
N PHE A 17 -19.31 -3.83 19.15
CA PHE A 17 -19.23 -3.06 17.90
C PHE A 17 -19.55 -1.59 18.14
N LYS A 18 -20.53 -1.28 18.99
CA LYS A 18 -20.86 0.08 19.38
C LYS A 18 -19.69 0.76 20.09
N GLU A 19 -19.09 0.07 21.06
CA GLU A 19 -17.89 0.58 21.74
C GLU A 19 -16.70 0.76 20.78
N ALA A 20 -16.49 -0.16 19.87
CA ALA A 20 -15.45 -0.02 18.84
C ALA A 20 -15.61 1.25 18.02
N ILE A 21 -16.84 1.58 17.62
CA ILE A 21 -17.15 2.77 16.84
C ILE A 21 -17.02 4.05 17.69
N THR A 22 -17.59 4.06 18.90
CA THR A 22 -17.72 5.29 19.70
C THR A 22 -16.50 5.59 20.54
N LYS A 23 -15.97 4.60 21.27
CA LYS A 23 -14.87 4.75 22.22
C LYS A 23 -13.49 4.72 21.54
N TYR A 24 -13.33 3.85 20.56
CA TYR A 24 -12.05 3.66 19.87
C TYR A 24 -11.96 4.41 18.53
N GLU A 25 -12.95 5.22 18.19
CA GLU A 25 -12.99 6.01 16.94
C GLU A 25 -12.71 5.19 15.67
N PHE A 26 -13.21 3.94 15.63
CA PHE A 26 -12.89 2.99 14.56
C PHE A 26 -13.18 3.55 13.15
N ILE A 27 -14.29 4.28 12.96
CA ILE A 27 -14.65 4.87 11.66
C ILE A 27 -13.62 5.90 11.19
N LYS A 28 -13.07 6.69 12.12
CA LYS A 28 -12.01 7.66 11.81
C LYS A 28 -10.72 6.94 11.40
N ALA A 29 -10.39 5.83 12.06
CA ALA A 29 -9.24 5.01 11.70
C ALA A 29 -9.41 4.33 10.35
N VAL A 30 -10.62 3.85 10.00
CA VAL A 30 -10.96 3.38 8.65
C VAL A 30 -10.70 4.47 7.63
N GLY A 31 -11.17 5.70 7.88
CA GLY A 31 -10.95 6.85 7.01
C GLY A 31 -9.46 7.11 6.74
N TRP A 32 -8.63 7.13 7.78
CA TRP A 32 -7.19 7.30 7.62
C TRP A 32 -6.52 6.13 6.92
N THR A 33 -6.91 4.89 7.24
CA THR A 33 -6.37 3.71 6.56
C THR A 33 -6.70 3.71 5.07
N VAL A 34 -7.95 4.01 4.70
CA VAL A 34 -8.36 4.13 3.30
C VAL A 34 -7.61 5.25 2.60
N PHE A 35 -7.52 6.43 3.21
CA PHE A 35 -6.80 7.57 2.65
C PHE A 35 -5.33 7.24 2.37
N ILE A 36 -4.63 6.66 3.36
CA ILE A 36 -3.22 6.30 3.24
C ILE A 36 -3.05 5.21 2.18
N THR A 37 -3.89 4.18 2.19
CA THR A 37 -3.80 3.07 1.23
C THR A 37 -4.05 3.55 -0.20
N VAL A 38 -5.16 4.24 -0.44
CA VAL A 38 -5.50 4.71 -1.78
C VAL A 38 -4.50 5.75 -2.27
N GLY A 39 -4.17 6.73 -1.42
CA GLY A 39 -3.21 7.79 -1.77
C GLY A 39 -1.81 7.23 -2.03
N GLY A 40 -1.32 6.31 -1.18
CA GLY A 40 -0.03 5.65 -1.36
C GLY A 40 0.02 4.83 -2.64
N VAL A 41 -0.99 4.01 -2.89
CA VAL A 41 -1.08 3.19 -4.12
C VAL A 41 -1.11 4.07 -5.36
N VAL A 42 -1.95 5.10 -5.42
CA VAL A 42 -2.01 6.00 -6.58
C VAL A 42 -0.67 6.68 -6.82
N LEU A 43 -0.02 7.17 -5.77
CA LEU A 43 1.28 7.83 -5.87
C LEU A 43 2.36 6.85 -6.39
N ILE A 44 2.41 5.63 -5.84
CA ILE A 44 3.33 4.58 -6.30
C ILE A 44 3.07 4.23 -7.76
N LEU A 45 1.82 3.98 -8.14
CA LEU A 45 1.48 3.59 -9.51
C LEU A 45 1.87 4.66 -10.52
N VAL A 46 1.58 5.93 -10.25
CA VAL A 46 1.90 7.04 -11.16
C VAL A 46 3.40 7.28 -11.22
N CYS A 47 4.04 7.52 -10.10
CA CYS A 47 5.46 7.89 -10.08
C CYS A 47 6.36 6.74 -10.53
N CYS A 48 6.11 5.52 -10.05
CA CYS A 48 6.97 4.38 -10.37
C CYS A 48 6.77 3.87 -11.80
N SER A 49 5.56 3.96 -12.38
CA SER A 49 5.36 3.59 -13.79
C SER A 49 6.03 4.59 -14.75
N MET A 50 5.96 5.89 -14.45
CA MET A 50 6.69 6.91 -15.22
C MET A 50 8.20 6.72 -15.10
N CYS A 51 8.70 6.49 -13.89
CA CYS A 51 10.11 6.24 -13.63
C CYS A 51 10.59 4.98 -14.38
N ALA A 52 9.84 3.89 -14.31
CA ALA A 52 10.17 2.64 -15.00
C ALA A 52 10.17 2.78 -16.51
N TRP A 53 9.20 3.51 -17.08
CA TRP A 53 9.17 3.81 -18.50
C TRP A 53 10.40 4.60 -18.92
N PHE A 54 10.74 5.69 -18.20
CA PHE A 54 11.94 6.48 -18.46
C PHE A 54 13.22 5.64 -18.37
N ILE A 55 13.41 4.87 -17.30
CA ILE A 55 14.57 3.98 -17.11
C ILE A 55 14.71 2.98 -18.27
N THR A 56 13.59 2.45 -18.75
CA THR A 56 13.60 1.41 -19.79
C THR A 56 13.91 1.99 -21.16
N ARG A 57 13.42 3.20 -21.48
CA ARG A 57 13.60 3.83 -22.79
C ARG A 57 14.91 4.63 -22.88
N VAL A 58 15.34 5.24 -21.79
CA VAL A 58 16.59 6.03 -21.74
C VAL A 58 17.69 5.21 -21.06
N GLN A 59 18.47 4.48 -21.86
CA GLN A 59 19.50 3.56 -21.35
C GLN A 59 20.83 4.30 -21.14
N THR A 60 21.02 4.87 -19.96
CA THR A 60 22.26 5.52 -19.53
C THR A 60 22.83 4.86 -18.26
N LYS A 61 24.06 5.23 -17.88
CA LYS A 61 24.65 4.80 -16.60
C LYS A 61 23.83 5.31 -15.40
N ILE A 62 23.22 6.49 -15.52
CA ILE A 62 22.40 7.10 -14.47
C ILE A 62 21.09 6.33 -14.29
N THR A 63 20.38 6.03 -15.39
CA THR A 63 19.13 5.26 -15.31
C THR A 63 19.35 3.84 -14.80
N LYS A 64 20.47 3.21 -15.16
CA LYS A 64 20.91 1.94 -14.55
C LYS A 64 21.13 2.05 -13.05
N ALA A 65 21.80 3.13 -12.60
CA ALA A 65 22.02 3.36 -11.17
C ALA A 65 20.69 3.57 -10.43
N ILE A 66 19.77 4.36 -10.97
CA ILE A 66 18.42 4.57 -10.39
C ILE A 66 17.68 3.24 -10.27
N TYR A 67 17.68 2.40 -11.32
CA TYR A 67 17.06 1.07 -11.27
C TYR A 67 17.65 0.21 -10.16
N LEU A 68 18.99 0.15 -10.08
CA LEU A 68 19.68 -0.64 -9.06
C LEU A 68 19.38 -0.13 -7.64
N LEU A 69 19.30 1.18 -7.43
CA LEU A 69 18.93 1.77 -6.14
C LEU A 69 17.50 1.41 -5.74
N CYS A 70 16.54 1.49 -6.68
CA CYS A 70 15.17 1.06 -6.43
C CYS A 70 15.10 -0.42 -6.07
N VAL A 71 15.75 -1.30 -6.83
CA VAL A 71 15.73 -2.75 -6.57
C VAL A 71 16.48 -3.08 -5.28
N PHE A 72 17.59 -2.39 -5.00
CA PHE A 72 18.36 -2.59 -3.77
C PHE A 72 17.56 -2.27 -2.51
N SER A 73 16.64 -1.29 -2.58
CA SER A 73 15.76 -0.96 -1.44
C SER A 73 14.89 -2.14 -0.98
N MET A 74 14.58 -3.09 -1.86
CA MET A 74 13.81 -4.30 -1.50
C MET A 74 14.61 -5.30 -0.64
N VAL A 75 15.94 -5.24 -0.70
CA VAL A 75 16.82 -6.16 0.02
C VAL A 75 17.05 -5.69 1.46
N ILE A 76 16.90 -4.39 1.72
CA ILE A 76 17.13 -3.81 3.04
C ILE A 76 15.91 -4.08 3.93
N PRO A 77 16.05 -4.86 5.02
CA PRO A 77 14.95 -5.06 5.96
C PRO A 77 14.52 -3.73 6.59
N PHE A 78 13.21 -3.47 6.61
CA PHE A 78 12.66 -2.25 7.20
C PHE A 78 13.16 -2.00 8.64
N GLN A 79 13.30 -3.07 9.42
CA GLN A 79 13.73 -3.02 10.82
C GLN A 79 15.13 -2.41 11.01
N MET A 80 15.99 -2.47 9.99
CA MET A 80 17.33 -1.87 10.05
C MET A 80 17.30 -0.35 9.95
N VAL A 81 16.30 0.20 9.27
CA VAL A 81 16.21 1.64 8.98
C VAL A 81 15.10 2.34 9.77
N MET A 82 14.23 1.61 10.47
CA MET A 82 13.00 2.13 11.07
C MET A 82 13.21 3.29 12.05
N PHE A 83 14.22 3.23 12.91
CA PHE A 83 14.49 4.29 13.89
C PHE A 83 15.07 5.54 13.25
N THR A 84 16.03 5.37 12.33
CA THR A 84 16.59 6.49 11.56
C THR A 84 15.52 7.14 10.70
N LEU A 85 14.65 6.34 10.08
CA LEU A 85 13.51 6.82 9.31
C LEU A 85 12.55 7.63 10.17
N SER A 86 12.18 7.12 11.35
CA SER A 86 11.27 7.80 12.27
C SER A 86 11.82 9.17 12.68
N GLY A 87 13.10 9.23 13.07
CA GLY A 87 13.76 10.50 13.43
C GLY A 87 13.86 11.47 12.23
N THR A 88 14.12 10.97 11.03
CA THR A 88 14.16 11.80 9.82
C THR A 88 12.76 12.31 9.46
N ALA A 89 11.74 11.45 9.54
CA ALA A 89 10.35 11.82 9.29
C ALA A 89 9.88 12.91 10.25
N ASP A 90 10.21 12.81 11.53
CA ASP A 90 9.88 13.82 12.54
C ASP A 90 10.59 15.15 12.25
N SER A 91 11.89 15.13 11.97
CA SER A 91 12.68 16.33 11.67
C SER A 91 12.21 17.06 10.40
N LEU A 92 11.63 16.34 9.45
CA LEU A 92 11.09 16.90 8.20
C LEU A 92 9.59 17.24 8.29
N GLY A 93 8.94 17.02 9.44
CA GLY A 93 7.50 17.25 9.62
C GLY A 93 6.63 16.27 8.81
N LEU A 94 7.14 15.08 8.49
CA LEU A 94 6.43 14.04 7.74
C LEU A 94 5.59 13.11 8.65
N ASN A 95 5.40 13.45 9.92
CA ASN A 95 4.61 12.69 10.89
C ASN A 95 3.09 12.83 10.71
N THR A 96 2.65 13.04 9.48
CA THR A 96 1.27 13.23 9.05
C THR A 96 0.87 12.16 8.03
N PRO A 97 -0.45 11.92 7.81
CA PRO A 97 -0.90 11.03 6.74
C PRO A 97 -0.36 11.39 5.36
N TRP A 98 -0.20 12.67 5.05
CA TRP A 98 0.38 13.15 3.78
C TRP A 98 1.86 12.83 3.66
N GLY A 99 2.63 13.05 4.74
CA GLY A 99 4.05 12.68 4.79
C GLY A 99 4.24 11.17 4.64
N LEU A 100 3.34 10.38 5.24
CA LEU A 100 3.38 8.93 5.13
C LEU A 100 3.19 8.43 3.69
N LEU A 101 2.42 9.14 2.83
CA LEU A 101 2.31 8.81 1.40
C LEU A 101 3.68 8.87 0.70
N ILE A 102 4.49 9.88 1.04
CA ILE A 102 5.83 10.05 0.48
C ILE A 102 6.76 8.93 0.96
N ILE A 103 6.65 8.55 2.22
CA ILE A 103 7.44 7.46 2.79
C ILE A 103 7.07 6.12 2.12
N TYR A 104 5.78 5.85 1.93
CA TYR A 104 5.32 4.65 1.21
C TYR A 104 5.78 4.64 -0.25
N LEU A 105 5.81 5.79 -0.93
CA LEU A 105 6.39 5.88 -2.27
C LEU A 105 7.84 5.39 -2.28
N GLY A 106 8.65 5.77 -1.29
CA GLY A 106 10.04 5.32 -1.18
C GLY A 106 10.17 3.81 -1.02
N PHE A 107 9.39 3.21 -0.12
CA PHE A 107 9.45 1.77 0.14
C PHE A 107 8.78 0.92 -0.94
N GLY A 108 7.66 1.37 -1.53
CA GLY A 108 6.97 0.68 -2.61
C GLY A 108 7.68 0.79 -3.96
N ALA A 109 8.56 1.79 -4.13
CA ALA A 109 9.24 2.03 -5.41
C ALA A 109 10.06 0.82 -5.90
N GLY A 110 10.68 0.06 -5.00
CA GLY A 110 11.48 -1.11 -5.36
C GLY A 110 10.69 -2.13 -6.17
N LEU A 111 9.63 -2.67 -5.58
CA LEU A 111 8.77 -3.66 -6.22
C LEU A 111 8.08 -3.10 -7.46
N ALA A 112 7.51 -1.90 -7.35
CA ALA A 112 6.77 -1.29 -8.45
C ALA A 112 7.65 -1.02 -9.67
N VAL A 113 8.82 -0.40 -9.50
CA VAL A 113 9.76 -0.12 -10.60
C VAL A 113 10.28 -1.41 -11.22
N PHE A 114 10.61 -2.43 -10.41
CA PHE A 114 11.03 -3.72 -10.90
C PHE A 114 9.99 -4.36 -11.83
N MET A 115 8.73 -4.45 -11.37
CA MET A 115 7.64 -5.05 -12.15
C MET A 115 7.31 -4.23 -13.40
N PHE A 116 7.27 -2.91 -13.29
CA PHE A 116 6.99 -2.04 -14.43
C PHE A 116 8.10 -2.06 -15.47
N CYS A 117 9.37 -2.02 -15.09
CA CYS A 117 10.48 -2.17 -16.02
C CYS A 117 10.44 -3.51 -16.78
N GLY A 118 10.07 -4.60 -16.07
CA GLY A 118 9.89 -5.91 -16.69
C GLY A 118 8.82 -5.89 -17.78
N PHE A 119 7.69 -5.24 -17.52
CA PHE A 119 6.59 -5.14 -18.48
C PHE A 119 6.86 -4.16 -19.62
N VAL A 120 7.39 -2.97 -19.34
CA VAL A 120 7.68 -1.94 -20.38
C VAL A 120 8.64 -2.46 -21.45
N LYS A 121 9.58 -3.34 -21.08
CA LYS A 121 10.46 -4.01 -22.04
C LYS A 121 9.71 -4.86 -23.08
N SER A 122 8.52 -5.34 -22.77
CA SER A 122 7.69 -6.12 -23.68
C SER A 122 6.82 -5.28 -24.61
N ILE A 123 6.73 -3.96 -24.40
CA ILE A 123 6.00 -3.03 -25.26
C ILE A 123 6.92 -2.68 -26.45
N PRO A 124 6.51 -2.96 -27.71
CA PRO A 124 7.27 -2.56 -28.88
C PRO A 124 7.47 -1.05 -28.92
N ILE A 125 8.69 -0.61 -29.19
CA ILE A 125 9.02 0.84 -29.21
C ILE A 125 8.32 1.53 -30.38
N GLU A 126 8.06 0.82 -31.46
CA GLU A 126 7.42 1.29 -32.68
C GLU A 126 6.03 1.89 -32.41
N VAL A 127 5.32 1.38 -31.40
CA VAL A 127 3.99 1.90 -31.00
C VAL A 127 4.13 3.32 -30.39
N GLU A 128 5.18 3.54 -29.63
CA GLU A 128 5.45 4.84 -29.02
C GLU A 128 5.98 5.82 -30.06
N GLU A 129 6.84 5.36 -30.99
CA GLU A 129 7.35 6.16 -32.11
C GLU A 129 6.23 6.59 -33.05
N ALA A 130 5.30 5.70 -33.38
CA ALA A 130 4.13 6.03 -34.19
C ALA A 130 3.30 7.16 -33.54
N ALA A 131 3.04 7.05 -32.22
CA ALA A 131 2.31 8.09 -31.50
C ALA A 131 3.05 9.45 -31.49
N MET A 132 4.39 9.44 -31.45
CA MET A 132 5.19 10.64 -31.52
C MET A 132 5.19 11.24 -32.94
N ILE A 133 5.19 10.43 -33.98
CA ILE A 133 5.04 10.88 -35.39
C ILE A 133 3.66 11.53 -35.60
N ASP A 134 2.62 10.98 -34.95
CA ASP A 134 1.27 11.55 -34.93
C ASP A 134 1.15 12.85 -34.07
N GLY A 135 2.27 13.37 -33.58
CA GLY A 135 2.34 14.65 -32.85
C GLY A 135 2.06 14.56 -31.35
N CYS A 136 2.05 13.34 -30.75
CA CYS A 136 1.95 13.21 -29.31
C CYS A 136 3.25 13.66 -28.61
N SER A 137 3.12 14.48 -27.58
CA SER A 137 4.25 14.75 -26.68
C SER A 137 4.60 13.49 -25.86
N PRO A 138 5.83 13.36 -25.33
CA PRO A 138 6.21 12.19 -24.51
C PRO A 138 5.25 11.90 -23.36
N ILE A 139 4.78 12.93 -22.66
CA ILE A 139 3.81 12.77 -21.55
C ILE A 139 2.47 12.23 -22.09
N ARG A 140 2.01 12.76 -23.24
CA ARG A 140 0.78 12.26 -23.87
C ARG A 140 0.94 10.83 -24.37
N THR A 141 2.07 10.49 -24.95
CA THR A 141 2.40 9.10 -25.36
C THR A 141 2.36 8.16 -24.15
N PHE A 142 2.96 8.56 -23.03
CA PHE A 142 2.92 7.77 -21.80
C PHE A 142 1.48 7.50 -21.35
N PHE A 143 0.66 8.52 -21.13
CA PHE A 143 -0.69 8.33 -20.59
C PHE A 143 -1.67 7.73 -21.60
N SER A 144 -1.55 8.02 -22.89
CA SER A 144 -2.51 7.59 -23.92
C SER A 144 -2.15 6.25 -24.56
N VAL A 145 -0.89 5.83 -24.53
CA VAL A 145 -0.41 4.62 -25.19
C VAL A 145 0.18 3.63 -24.17
N VAL A 146 1.20 4.06 -23.42
CA VAL A 146 1.95 3.15 -22.52
C VAL A 146 1.09 2.69 -21.34
N VAL A 147 0.44 3.62 -20.63
CA VAL A 147 -0.41 3.31 -19.45
C VAL A 147 -1.54 2.33 -19.79
N PRO A 148 -2.33 2.51 -20.87
CA PRO A 148 -3.33 1.53 -21.26
C PRO A 148 -2.76 0.13 -21.53
N MET A 149 -1.59 0.04 -22.17
CA MET A 149 -0.90 -1.22 -22.40
C MET A 149 -0.40 -1.85 -21.10
N MET A 150 0.05 -1.05 -20.15
CA MET A 150 0.52 -1.48 -18.82
C MET A 150 -0.61 -1.87 -17.86
N LYS A 151 -1.88 -1.70 -18.24
CA LYS A 151 -3.04 -1.91 -17.36
C LYS A 151 -3.00 -3.22 -16.55
N PRO A 152 -2.65 -4.39 -17.11
CA PRO A 152 -2.58 -5.64 -16.32
C PRO A 152 -1.56 -5.56 -15.19
N THR A 153 -0.39 -5.01 -15.48
CA THR A 153 0.70 -4.88 -14.49
C THR A 153 0.39 -3.79 -13.45
N LEU A 154 -0.20 -2.67 -13.86
CA LEU A 154 -0.67 -1.63 -12.96
C LEU A 154 -1.67 -2.18 -11.94
N ILE A 155 -2.63 -3.01 -12.40
CA ILE A 155 -3.59 -3.65 -11.49
C ILE A 155 -2.88 -4.61 -10.53
N SER A 156 -1.94 -5.41 -11.02
CA SER A 156 -1.21 -6.38 -10.18
C SER A 156 -0.37 -5.67 -9.11
N VAL A 157 0.40 -4.65 -9.48
CA VAL A 157 1.18 -3.85 -8.54
C VAL A 157 0.25 -3.13 -7.57
N GLY A 158 -0.83 -2.53 -8.05
CA GLY A 158 -1.81 -1.84 -7.21
C GLY A 158 -2.44 -2.75 -6.15
N ILE A 159 -2.73 -4.01 -6.49
CA ILE A 159 -3.26 -4.99 -5.53
C ILE A 159 -2.19 -5.34 -4.47
N LEU A 160 -0.96 -5.60 -4.89
CA LEU A 160 0.13 -5.95 -3.97
C LEU A 160 0.41 -4.81 -2.99
N GLU A 161 0.56 -3.59 -3.50
CA GLU A 161 0.81 -2.40 -2.67
C GLU A 161 -0.38 -2.07 -1.76
N ALA A 162 -1.62 -2.19 -2.25
CA ALA A 162 -2.80 -1.97 -1.43
C ALA A 162 -2.88 -2.94 -0.26
N MET A 163 -2.63 -4.23 -0.49
CA MET A 163 -2.63 -5.23 0.57
C MET A 163 -1.50 -5.01 1.57
N TRP A 164 -0.33 -4.61 1.08
CA TRP A 164 0.80 -4.30 1.95
C TRP A 164 0.51 -3.08 2.84
N ILE A 165 0.11 -1.93 2.26
CA ILE A 165 -0.16 -0.70 3.00
C ILE A 165 -1.35 -0.87 3.97
N TRP A 166 -2.42 -1.55 3.54
CA TRP A 166 -3.60 -1.79 4.39
C TRP A 166 -3.28 -2.55 5.67
N ASN A 167 -2.41 -3.56 5.58
CA ASN A 167 -2.07 -4.42 6.71
C ASN A 167 -0.91 -3.88 7.54
N ASP A 168 -0.24 -2.82 7.09
CA ASP A 168 0.93 -2.31 7.79
C ASP A 168 0.55 -1.64 9.13
N PHE A 169 1.29 -2.03 10.14
CA PHE A 169 1.21 -1.46 11.48
C PHE A 169 2.46 -0.66 11.81
N LEU A 170 3.63 -1.20 11.49
CA LEU A 170 4.88 -0.75 12.09
C LEU A 170 5.32 0.61 11.55
N LEU A 171 5.26 0.81 10.24
CA LEU A 171 5.64 2.07 9.62
C LEU A 171 4.72 3.23 10.05
N PRO A 172 3.37 3.12 9.97
CA PRO A 172 2.48 4.17 10.49
C PRO A 172 2.65 4.42 11.99
N TYR A 173 2.87 3.37 12.79
CA TYR A 173 3.06 3.50 14.22
C TYR A 173 4.31 4.30 14.60
N LEU A 174 5.40 4.13 13.84
CA LEU A 174 6.67 4.80 14.10
C LEU A 174 6.75 6.22 13.52
N THR A 175 5.93 6.54 12.52
CA THR A 175 6.05 7.80 11.78
C THR A 175 4.92 8.77 12.03
N LEU A 176 3.68 8.30 12.27
CA LEU A 176 2.54 9.19 12.49
C LEU A 176 2.52 9.80 13.90
N ASP A 177 2.00 11.02 14.00
CA ASP A 177 1.52 11.55 15.29
C ASP A 177 0.27 10.77 15.73
N ILE A 178 0.50 9.67 16.45
CA ILE A 178 -0.54 8.73 16.90
C ILE A 178 -1.56 9.35 17.87
N LYS A 179 -1.32 10.55 18.41
CA LYS A 179 -2.33 11.29 19.18
C LYS A 179 -3.43 11.83 18.27
N LYS A 180 -3.09 12.15 17.01
CA LYS A 180 -4.02 12.76 16.04
C LYS A 180 -4.49 11.75 14.99
N TYR A 181 -3.60 10.86 14.56
CA TYR A 181 -3.81 9.97 13.43
C TYR A 181 -3.59 8.52 13.84
N LYS A 182 -4.62 7.69 13.69
CA LYS A 182 -4.54 6.26 13.98
C LYS A 182 -5.10 5.48 12.81
N THR A 183 -4.35 4.48 12.36
CA THR A 183 -4.85 3.47 11.42
C THR A 183 -5.59 2.38 12.17
N ILE A 184 -6.33 1.52 11.45
CA ILE A 184 -7.01 0.35 12.03
C ILE A 184 -6.01 -0.53 12.79
N SER A 185 -4.85 -0.81 12.18
CA SER A 185 -3.80 -1.65 12.76
C SER A 185 -3.26 -1.06 14.06
N ILE A 186 -3.09 0.27 14.14
CA ILE A 186 -2.68 0.97 15.36
C ILE A 186 -3.74 0.83 16.46
N ILE A 187 -5.02 1.06 16.16
CA ILE A 187 -6.10 0.94 17.16
C ILE A 187 -6.15 -0.46 17.73
N ILE A 188 -6.13 -1.49 16.90
CA ILE A 188 -6.17 -2.89 17.33
C ILE A 188 -4.99 -3.20 18.27
N GLN A 189 -3.81 -2.69 17.96
CA GLN A 189 -2.62 -2.91 18.80
C GLN A 189 -2.68 -2.16 20.13
N TYR A 190 -3.22 -0.93 20.13
CA TYR A 190 -3.43 -0.17 21.37
C TYR A 190 -4.39 -0.87 22.34
N MET A 191 -5.41 -1.54 21.83
CA MET A 191 -6.37 -2.27 22.66
C MET A 191 -5.74 -3.50 23.34
N LYS A 192 -4.61 -4.00 22.83
CA LYS A 192 -3.85 -5.12 23.42
C LYS A 192 -2.97 -4.72 24.60
N GLY A 193 -2.59 -3.44 24.72
CA GLY A 193 -1.47 -3.01 25.55
C GLY A 193 -1.75 -2.04 26.70
N SER A 194 -2.97 -1.56 26.92
CA SER A 194 -3.21 -0.53 27.95
C SER A 194 -3.56 -1.15 29.32
N TYR A 195 -2.64 -1.03 30.28
CA TYR A 195 -2.84 -1.24 31.73
C TYR A 195 -3.43 -2.59 32.17
N GLY A 196 -2.99 -3.69 31.55
CA GLY A 196 -3.35 -5.05 32.03
C GLY A 196 -4.81 -5.46 31.79
N ARG A 197 -5.63 -4.63 31.17
CA ARG A 197 -7.00 -4.96 30.75
C ARG A 197 -7.05 -5.03 29.23
N VAL A 198 -6.98 -6.24 28.69
CA VAL A 198 -7.17 -6.48 27.26
C VAL A 198 -8.66 -6.54 26.98
N ASP A 199 -9.16 -5.59 26.20
CA ASP A 199 -10.55 -5.61 25.71
C ASP A 199 -10.66 -6.55 24.49
N ILE A 200 -10.76 -7.86 24.76
CA ILE A 200 -10.85 -8.87 23.70
C ILE A 200 -12.13 -8.69 22.89
N GLY A 201 -13.26 -8.32 23.52
CA GLY A 201 -14.52 -8.11 22.82
C GLY A 201 -14.42 -7.00 21.79
N GLY A 202 -13.89 -5.85 22.19
CA GLY A 202 -13.64 -4.72 21.30
C GLY A 202 -12.61 -5.05 20.21
N ILE A 203 -11.52 -5.76 20.52
CA ILE A 203 -10.53 -6.22 19.53
C ILE A 203 -11.19 -7.11 18.48
N MET A 204 -11.97 -8.10 18.87
CA MET A 204 -12.65 -9.01 17.94
C MET A 204 -13.67 -8.25 17.07
N ALA A 205 -14.42 -7.31 17.64
CA ALA A 205 -15.33 -6.47 16.88
C ALA A 205 -14.57 -5.62 15.83
N CYS A 206 -13.46 -4.98 16.21
CA CYS A 206 -12.60 -4.23 15.28
C CYS A 206 -12.02 -5.12 14.17
N LEU A 207 -11.55 -6.32 14.50
CA LEU A 207 -11.01 -7.27 13.51
C LEU A 207 -12.07 -7.71 12.51
N ILE A 208 -13.29 -8.04 12.96
CA ILE A 208 -14.40 -8.40 12.07
C ILE A 208 -14.72 -7.23 11.13
N MET A 209 -14.83 -6.01 11.66
CA MET A 209 -15.09 -4.83 10.83
C MET A 209 -13.94 -4.51 9.87
N ALA A 210 -12.68 -4.73 10.28
CA ALA A 210 -11.50 -4.50 9.45
C ALA A 210 -11.36 -5.49 8.28
N VAL A 211 -11.89 -6.70 8.43
CA VAL A 211 -11.87 -7.73 7.38
C VAL A 211 -12.88 -7.43 6.26
N ILE A 212 -14.00 -6.76 6.57
CA ILE A 212 -15.05 -6.45 5.58
C ILE A 212 -14.51 -5.70 4.35
N PRO A 213 -13.78 -4.57 4.48
CA PRO A 213 -13.19 -3.89 3.32
C PRO A 213 -12.23 -4.77 2.51
N VAL A 214 -11.46 -5.63 3.19
CA VAL A 214 -10.52 -6.56 2.54
C VAL A 214 -11.27 -7.60 1.71
N ILE A 215 -12.37 -8.16 2.24
CA ILE A 215 -13.22 -9.09 1.49
C ILE A 215 -13.82 -8.41 0.26
N VAL A 216 -14.37 -7.20 0.41
CA VAL A 216 -14.93 -6.43 -0.70
C VAL A 216 -13.85 -6.17 -1.76
N PHE A 217 -12.68 -5.73 -1.35
CA PHE A 217 -11.54 -5.51 -2.25
C PHE A 217 -11.14 -6.80 -2.98
N TYR A 218 -11.03 -7.92 -2.27
CA TYR A 218 -10.73 -9.22 -2.88
C TYR A 218 -11.78 -9.63 -3.92
N LEU A 219 -13.06 -9.54 -3.59
CA LEU A 219 -14.14 -9.89 -4.52
C LEU A 219 -14.13 -9.02 -5.79
N CYS A 220 -13.76 -7.75 -5.67
CA CYS A 220 -13.60 -6.86 -6.81
C CYS A 220 -12.36 -7.20 -7.66
N CYS A 221 -11.27 -7.61 -7.03
CA CYS A 221 -9.97 -7.80 -7.67
C CYS A 221 -9.66 -9.24 -8.06
N GLN A 222 -10.38 -10.26 -7.55
CA GLN A 222 -10.06 -11.69 -7.72
C GLN A 222 -9.80 -12.13 -9.17
N LYS A 223 -10.57 -11.61 -10.12
CA LYS A 223 -10.40 -11.92 -11.56
C LYS A 223 -9.06 -11.43 -12.12
N TYR A 224 -8.52 -10.36 -11.57
CA TYR A 224 -7.23 -9.81 -11.98
C TYR A 224 -6.07 -10.54 -11.29
N ILE A 225 -6.26 -10.93 -10.02
CA ILE A 225 -5.29 -11.73 -9.27
C ILE A 225 -5.07 -13.07 -9.98
N ILE A 226 -6.15 -13.77 -10.34
CA ILE A 226 -6.06 -15.07 -11.03
C ILE A 226 -5.36 -14.92 -12.39
N LYS A 227 -5.68 -13.89 -13.18
CA LYS A 227 -5.02 -13.63 -14.47
C LYS A 227 -3.54 -13.29 -14.32
N GLY A 228 -3.17 -12.52 -13.29
CA GLY A 228 -1.78 -12.16 -13.02
C GLY A 228 -0.92 -13.36 -12.63
N VAL A 229 -1.44 -14.23 -11.78
CA VAL A 229 -0.76 -15.48 -11.38
C VAL A 229 -0.63 -16.44 -12.56
N ALA A 230 -1.69 -16.61 -13.36
CA ALA A 230 -1.65 -17.48 -14.55
C ALA A 230 -0.64 -16.99 -15.61
N ALA A 231 -0.54 -15.68 -15.83
CA ALA A 231 0.43 -15.11 -16.77
C ALA A 231 1.90 -15.28 -16.31
N GLY A 232 2.15 -15.33 -14.99
CA GLY A 232 3.46 -15.62 -14.41
C GLY A 232 3.85 -17.10 -14.52
N ALA A 233 2.88 -18.00 -14.39
CA ALA A 233 3.11 -19.45 -14.41
C ALA A 233 3.36 -20.03 -15.83
N VAL A 234 2.93 -19.33 -16.88
CA VAL A 234 3.08 -19.80 -18.29
C VAL A 234 4.42 -19.40 -18.92
N LYS A 235 5.25 -18.61 -18.22
CA LYS A 235 6.60 -18.21 -18.69
C LYS A 235 7.74 -19.04 -18.10
N GLY A 236 7.44 -20.18 -17.48
CA GLY A 236 8.41 -21.17 -17.04
C GLY A 236 8.58 -22.29 -18.07
#